data_ea4f522790e062d759afac4cb04068d9
#
_entry.id   ea4f522790e062d759afac4cb04068d9
#
_cell.length_a   1.000
_cell.length_b   1.000
_cell.length_c   1.000
_cell.angle_alpha   90.00
_cell.angle_beta   90.00
_cell.angle_gamma   90.00
#
_symmetry.space_group_name_H-M   'P 1'
#
loop_
_entity.id
_entity.type
_entity.pdbx_description
1 polymer ?
#
loop_
_entity_poly.entity_id
_entity_poly.type
_entity_poly.pdbx_seq_one_letter_code
_entity_poly.pdbx_strand_id
1 'polypeptide(L)'
;MRRIMRGVLGWRGDAGIGQALRRGIPVIACPDDRLYFDYRQSDDPREPIPVGVVVGLDDVYAFDPVPEWATAEQAALVRGAQANLWSEHLDSPRAVDYMMWPRACALSEVLWSGPGGELHDFTERLRQHLRRLDERGVEYRHAEGPLPWQERPGVSGRVQQHHERQLEIEALTADIVR
;
A
#
# COMPACT_ATOMS: atom_id res chain seq x y z
N MET A 1 20.57 -16.49 -24.57
CA MET A 1 21.06 -16.19 -23.19
C MET A 1 19.98 -15.40 -22.49
N ARG A 2 19.18 -15.96 -21.54
CA ARG A 2 18.15 -15.23 -20.80
C ARG A 2 18.87 -14.29 -19.84
N ARG A 3 18.74 -12.99 -20.08
CA ARG A 3 19.23 -11.96 -19.16
C ARG A 3 18.36 -12.03 -17.89
N ILE A 4 18.92 -12.50 -16.78
CA ILE A 4 18.26 -12.44 -15.49
C ILE A 4 18.10 -10.95 -15.19
N MET A 5 16.87 -10.45 -15.23
CA MET A 5 16.58 -9.08 -14.81
C MET A 5 16.73 -9.05 -13.27
N ARG A 6 17.79 -8.41 -12.79
CA ARG A 6 17.94 -8.08 -11.39
C ARG A 6 17.13 -6.82 -11.12
N GLY A 7 16.24 -6.86 -10.18
CA GLY A 7 15.45 -5.72 -9.71
C GLY A 7 15.53 -5.62 -8.19
N VAL A 8 15.21 -4.46 -7.65
CA VAL A 8 15.16 -4.18 -6.21
C VAL A 8 13.72 -3.89 -5.81
N LEU A 9 13.30 -4.44 -4.67
CA LEU A 9 12.08 -4.04 -3.96
C LEU A 9 12.43 -2.89 -3.01
N GLY A 10 11.84 -1.71 -3.26
CA GLY A 10 12.02 -0.53 -2.41
C GLY A 10 10.90 -0.47 -1.36
N TRP A 11 11.17 -0.90 -0.12
CA TRP A 11 10.17 -0.96 0.94
C TRP A 11 10.39 0.04 2.09
N ARG A 12 11.59 0.57 2.24
CA ARG A 12 11.92 1.60 3.23
C ARG A 12 11.89 2.99 2.60
N GLY A 13 10.71 3.49 2.29
CA GLY A 13 10.54 4.79 1.66
C GLY A 13 11.32 4.95 0.35
N ASP A 14 11.57 6.20 -0.06
CA ASP A 14 12.18 6.51 -1.36
C ASP A 14 13.70 6.37 -1.41
N ALA A 15 14.40 6.26 -0.27
CA ALA A 15 15.87 6.24 -0.23
C ALA A 15 16.45 5.04 -0.99
N GLY A 16 15.92 3.84 -0.75
CA GLY A 16 16.35 2.62 -1.45
C GLY A 16 16.00 2.63 -2.93
N ILE A 17 14.81 3.15 -3.27
CA ILE A 17 14.36 3.36 -4.65
C ILE A 17 15.33 4.32 -5.34
N GLY A 18 15.61 5.47 -4.73
CA GLY A 18 16.51 6.48 -5.27
C GLY A 18 17.91 5.97 -5.52
N GLN A 19 18.47 5.20 -4.61
CA GLN A 19 19.80 4.60 -4.79
C GLN A 19 19.80 3.60 -5.97
N ALA A 20 18.78 2.76 -6.10
CA ALA A 20 18.67 1.81 -7.20
C ALA A 20 18.55 2.53 -8.54
N LEU A 21 17.68 3.54 -8.63
CA LEU A 21 17.48 4.34 -9.86
C LEU A 21 18.76 5.07 -10.29
N ARG A 22 19.49 5.67 -9.35
CA ARG A 22 20.81 6.30 -9.65
C ARG A 22 21.84 5.32 -10.18
N ARG A 23 21.73 4.04 -9.85
CA ARG A 23 22.61 2.95 -10.33
C ARG A 23 22.08 2.27 -11.60
N GLY A 24 21.00 2.74 -12.18
CA GLY A 24 20.39 2.13 -13.37
C GLY A 24 19.76 0.75 -13.08
N ILE A 25 19.36 0.48 -11.85
CA ILE A 25 18.77 -0.81 -11.44
C ILE A 25 17.25 -0.69 -11.49
N PRO A 26 16.55 -1.61 -12.17
CA PRO A 26 15.08 -1.65 -12.16
C PRO A 26 14.51 -1.82 -10.75
N VAL A 27 13.39 -1.15 -10.48
CA VAL A 27 12.73 -1.10 -9.16
C VAL A 27 11.27 -1.53 -9.27
N ILE A 28 10.78 -2.23 -8.25
CA ILE A 28 9.37 -2.34 -7.90
C ILE A 28 9.17 -1.55 -6.61
N ALA A 29 8.31 -0.52 -6.64
CA ALA A 29 8.03 0.31 -5.47
C ALA A 29 7.07 -0.43 -4.52
N CYS A 30 7.42 -0.50 -3.24
CA CYS A 30 6.55 -1.07 -2.22
C CYS A 30 6.76 -0.38 -0.84
N PRO A 31 6.71 0.99 -0.78
CA PRO A 31 6.95 1.71 0.46
C PRO A 31 5.94 1.27 1.52
N ASP A 32 6.44 0.99 2.73
CA ASP A 32 5.63 0.40 3.79
C ASP A 32 4.58 1.37 4.35
N ASP A 33 4.86 2.66 4.34
CA ASP A 33 3.93 3.71 4.75
C ASP A 33 2.81 4.02 3.73
N ARG A 34 2.81 3.34 2.59
CA ARG A 34 1.84 3.53 1.50
C ARG A 34 1.22 2.24 0.98
N LEU A 35 1.97 1.14 0.96
CA LEU A 35 1.57 -0.11 0.30
C LEU A 35 1.65 -1.34 1.21
N TYR A 36 1.82 -1.19 2.54
CA TYR A 36 1.65 -2.29 3.46
C TYR A 36 0.18 -2.39 3.86
N PHE A 37 -0.49 -3.38 3.31
CA PHE A 37 -1.92 -3.59 3.52
C PHE A 37 -2.24 -4.36 4.81
N ASP A 38 -1.25 -4.76 5.56
CA ASP A 38 -1.39 -5.17 6.96
C ASP A 38 -1.46 -3.97 7.91
N TYR A 39 -1.23 -2.75 7.44
CA TYR A 39 -1.45 -1.53 8.20
C TYR A 39 -2.92 -1.09 8.18
N ARG A 40 -3.36 -0.47 9.29
CA ARG A 40 -4.75 -0.02 9.48
C ARG A 40 -5.22 0.91 8.37
N GLN A 41 -6.52 0.83 8.07
CA GLN A 41 -7.11 1.58 6.95
C GLN A 41 -7.66 2.96 7.36
N SER A 42 -7.81 3.20 8.67
CA SER A 42 -8.25 4.49 9.22
C SER A 42 -7.83 4.65 10.68
N ASP A 43 -8.13 5.81 11.25
CA ASP A 43 -7.99 6.09 12.69
C ASP A 43 -9.22 5.64 13.52
N ASP A 44 -10.19 4.95 12.92
CA ASP A 44 -11.34 4.43 13.64
C ASP A 44 -10.86 3.43 14.71
N PRO A 45 -11.19 3.64 16.00
CA PRO A 45 -10.77 2.71 17.06
C PRO A 45 -11.34 1.30 16.92
N ARG A 46 -12.33 1.12 16.05
CA ARG A 46 -12.92 -0.19 15.73
C ARG A 46 -12.12 -0.97 14.68
N GLU A 47 -11.09 -0.37 14.08
CA GLU A 47 -10.26 -1.09 13.10
C GLU A 47 -9.73 -2.41 13.69
N PRO A 48 -9.94 -3.56 13.03
CA PRO A 48 -9.66 -4.88 13.61
C PRO A 48 -8.18 -5.15 13.82
N ILE A 49 -7.30 -4.40 13.14
CA ILE A 49 -5.84 -4.57 13.20
C ILE A 49 -5.21 -3.19 13.39
N PRO A 50 -4.95 -2.80 14.65
CA PRO A 50 -4.43 -1.47 14.98
C PRO A 50 -2.89 -1.43 14.84
N VAL A 51 -2.39 -1.64 13.64
CA VAL A 51 -0.94 -1.72 13.36
C VAL A 51 -0.52 -0.66 12.34
N GLY A 52 0.67 -0.13 12.51
CA GLY A 52 1.34 0.78 11.59
C GLY A 52 0.68 2.17 11.50
N VAL A 53 0.99 2.84 10.42
CA VAL A 53 0.36 4.11 10.04
C VAL A 53 -1.01 3.86 9.38
N VAL A 54 -1.80 4.90 9.17
CA VAL A 54 -3.00 4.78 8.33
C VAL A 54 -2.56 4.66 6.87
N VAL A 55 -3.07 3.63 6.18
CA VAL A 55 -2.95 3.46 4.73
C VAL A 55 -4.37 3.31 4.20
N GLY A 56 -5.01 4.42 3.94
CA GLY A 56 -6.40 4.49 3.47
C GLY A 56 -6.55 4.19 1.98
N LEU A 57 -7.79 4.10 1.52
CA LEU A 57 -8.11 3.92 0.10
C LEU A 57 -7.57 5.08 -0.74
N ASP A 58 -7.73 6.31 -0.23
CA ASP A 58 -7.35 7.55 -0.89
C ASP A 58 -5.84 7.67 -1.02
N ASP A 59 -5.09 7.26 0.03
CA ASP A 59 -3.63 7.23 0.04
C ASP A 59 -3.09 6.31 -1.05
N VAL A 60 -3.71 5.13 -1.19
CA VAL A 60 -3.33 4.15 -2.22
C VAL A 60 -3.71 4.64 -3.62
N TYR A 61 -4.85 5.31 -3.78
CA TYR A 61 -5.27 5.84 -5.07
C TYR A 61 -4.43 7.04 -5.53
N ALA A 62 -3.93 7.84 -4.59
CA ALA A 62 -3.04 8.96 -4.84
C ALA A 62 -1.57 8.54 -5.05
N PHE A 63 -1.24 7.26 -4.87
CA PHE A 63 0.13 6.78 -4.96
C PHE A 63 0.66 6.81 -6.39
N ASP A 64 1.86 7.39 -6.58
CA ASP A 64 2.63 7.26 -7.82
C ASP A 64 3.86 6.37 -7.55
N PRO A 65 4.03 5.25 -8.29
CA PRO A 65 5.22 4.42 -8.15
C PRO A 65 6.51 5.09 -8.65
N VAL A 66 6.39 6.16 -9.44
CA VAL A 66 7.51 6.94 -9.95
C VAL A 66 7.73 8.15 -9.06
N PRO A 67 8.87 8.26 -8.36
CA PRO A 67 9.16 9.44 -7.55
C PRO A 67 9.16 10.72 -8.39
N GLU A 68 8.60 11.81 -7.87
CA GLU A 68 8.47 13.11 -8.56
C GLU A 68 9.83 13.67 -9.06
N TRP A 69 10.90 13.37 -8.33
CA TRP A 69 12.26 13.80 -8.66
C TRP A 69 12.95 12.94 -9.72
N ALA A 70 12.34 11.83 -10.18
CA ALA A 70 12.97 10.92 -11.13
C ALA A 70 13.06 11.54 -12.53
N THR A 71 14.21 11.38 -13.21
CA THR A 71 14.33 11.71 -14.62
C THR A 71 13.53 10.73 -15.48
N ALA A 72 13.29 11.05 -16.75
CA ALA A 72 12.58 10.16 -17.67
C ALA A 72 13.29 8.79 -17.82
N GLU A 73 14.63 8.77 -17.82
CA GLU A 73 15.42 7.54 -17.87
C GLU A 73 15.26 6.71 -16.58
N GLN A 74 15.21 7.38 -15.44
CA GLN A 74 14.99 6.73 -14.14
C GLN A 74 13.56 6.23 -14.02
N ALA A 75 12.56 7.00 -14.43
CA ALA A 75 11.16 6.59 -14.48
C ALA A 75 10.96 5.30 -15.28
N ALA A 76 11.66 5.15 -16.42
CA ALA A 76 11.62 3.93 -17.22
C ALA A 76 12.18 2.68 -16.52
N LEU A 77 12.90 2.84 -15.41
CA LEU A 77 13.39 1.73 -14.59
C LEU A 77 12.38 1.29 -13.53
N VAL A 78 11.35 2.10 -13.21
CA VAL A 78 10.27 1.71 -12.33
C VAL A 78 9.36 0.74 -13.08
N ARG A 79 9.26 -0.49 -12.59
CA ARG A 79 8.50 -1.58 -13.23
C ARG A 79 7.07 -1.70 -12.74
N GLY A 80 6.69 -0.89 -11.76
CA GLY A 80 5.40 -0.86 -11.12
C GLY A 80 5.54 -0.86 -9.60
N ALA A 81 4.48 -1.27 -8.92
CA ALA A 81 4.47 -1.36 -7.47
C ALA A 81 3.92 -2.69 -6.98
N GLN A 82 4.12 -2.96 -5.68
CA GLN A 82 3.64 -4.14 -4.99
C GLN A 82 3.08 -3.72 -3.63
N ALA A 83 1.86 -4.13 -3.33
CA ALA A 83 1.37 -4.12 -1.96
C ALA A 83 1.83 -5.37 -1.22
N ASN A 84 2.15 -5.22 0.06
CA ASN A 84 2.48 -6.32 0.95
C ASN A 84 1.36 -6.50 1.98
N LEU A 85 1.08 -7.74 2.32
CA LEU A 85 0.09 -8.11 3.32
C LEU A 85 0.73 -9.19 4.22
N TRP A 86 1.30 -8.75 5.35
CA TRP A 86 2.00 -9.63 6.28
C TRP A 86 1.02 -10.28 7.25
N SER A 87 1.26 -11.53 7.59
CA SER A 87 0.29 -12.36 8.31
C SER A 87 0.43 -12.36 9.83
N GLU A 88 1.30 -11.53 10.41
CA GLU A 88 1.53 -11.51 11.86
C GLU A 88 0.26 -11.25 12.68
N HIS A 89 -0.65 -10.48 12.12
CA HIS A 89 -1.93 -10.12 12.74
C HIS A 89 -3.16 -10.64 11.97
N LEU A 90 -2.95 -11.37 10.87
CA LEU A 90 -4.00 -11.90 9.99
C LEU A 90 -4.20 -13.39 10.24
N ASP A 91 -5.17 -13.73 11.08
CA ASP A 91 -5.42 -15.09 11.56
C ASP A 91 -6.50 -15.84 10.76
N SER A 92 -7.08 -15.19 9.77
CA SER A 92 -8.16 -15.78 8.97
C SER A 92 -8.23 -15.21 7.55
N PRO A 93 -8.80 -15.95 6.58
CA PRO A 93 -9.07 -15.43 5.24
C PRO A 93 -9.94 -14.15 5.27
N ARG A 94 -10.89 -14.05 6.20
CA ARG A 94 -11.74 -12.86 6.37
C ARG A 94 -10.93 -11.62 6.76
N ALA A 95 -9.93 -11.79 7.64
CA ALA A 95 -9.03 -10.71 8.00
C ALA A 95 -8.17 -10.27 6.79
N VAL A 96 -7.73 -11.22 5.97
CA VAL A 96 -7.02 -10.93 4.71
C VAL A 96 -7.91 -10.15 3.76
N ASP A 97 -9.14 -10.58 3.54
CA ASP A 97 -10.11 -9.89 2.69
C ASP A 97 -10.34 -8.46 3.15
N TYR A 98 -10.62 -8.28 4.45
CA TYR A 98 -10.83 -6.96 5.05
C TYR A 98 -9.64 -6.03 4.80
N MET A 99 -8.42 -6.51 5.03
CA MET A 99 -7.21 -5.70 4.91
C MET A 99 -6.80 -5.46 3.45
N MET A 100 -7.13 -6.37 2.53
CA MET A 100 -6.81 -6.23 1.11
C MET A 100 -7.77 -5.31 0.39
N TRP A 101 -9.08 -5.50 0.58
CA TRP A 101 -10.10 -4.81 -0.19
C TRP A 101 -10.74 -3.65 0.59
N PRO A 102 -11.02 -2.51 -0.08
CA PRO A 102 -10.91 -2.23 -1.52
C PRO A 102 -9.56 -1.66 -1.98
N ARG A 103 -8.54 -1.53 -1.11
CA ARG A 103 -7.24 -0.90 -1.46
C ARG A 103 -6.55 -1.55 -2.67
N ALA A 104 -6.67 -2.86 -2.82
CA ALA A 104 -6.13 -3.56 -3.99
C ALA A 104 -6.79 -3.13 -5.31
N CYS A 105 -8.06 -2.69 -5.28
CA CYS A 105 -8.71 -2.09 -6.45
C CYS A 105 -8.07 -0.75 -6.83
N ALA A 106 -7.80 0.10 -5.83
CA ALA A 106 -7.15 1.39 -6.03
C ALA A 106 -5.74 1.22 -6.63
N LEU A 107 -4.92 0.35 -6.03
CA LEU A 107 -3.57 0.07 -6.54
C LEU A 107 -3.64 -0.50 -7.97
N SER A 108 -4.57 -1.41 -8.24
CA SER A 108 -4.72 -1.98 -9.58
C SER A 108 -5.04 -0.91 -10.61
N GLU A 109 -5.93 0.02 -10.32
CA GLU A 109 -6.27 1.10 -11.25
C GLU A 109 -5.09 2.03 -11.49
N VAL A 110 -4.40 2.45 -10.44
CA VAL A 110 -3.18 3.28 -10.55
C VAL A 110 -2.11 2.62 -11.43
N LEU A 111 -1.89 1.33 -11.25
CA LEU A 111 -0.84 0.62 -12.00
C LEU A 111 -1.21 0.35 -13.46
N TRP A 112 -2.50 0.24 -13.79
CA TRP A 112 -2.96 0.00 -15.17
C TRP A 112 -3.24 1.29 -15.94
N SER A 113 -3.80 2.30 -15.28
CA SER A 113 -4.26 3.54 -15.91
C SER A 113 -3.29 4.69 -15.72
N GLY A 114 -2.33 4.56 -14.81
CA GLY A 114 -1.46 5.63 -14.34
C GLY A 114 -2.06 6.39 -13.15
N PRO A 115 -1.20 7.14 -12.40
CA PRO A 115 -1.64 7.99 -11.29
C PRO A 115 -2.39 9.23 -11.78
N GLY A 116 -3.05 9.94 -10.86
CA GLY A 116 -3.69 11.24 -11.13
C GLY A 116 -5.11 11.15 -11.67
N GLY A 117 -5.77 10.00 -11.57
CA GLY A 117 -7.21 9.88 -11.81
C GLY A 117 -8.05 10.59 -10.74
N GLU A 118 -9.29 10.93 -11.08
CA GLU A 118 -10.22 11.55 -10.14
C GLU A 118 -10.78 10.50 -9.17
N LEU A 119 -10.56 10.70 -7.87
CA LEU A 119 -11.00 9.77 -6.81
C LEU A 119 -12.52 9.55 -6.83
N HIS A 120 -13.29 10.60 -7.13
CA HIS A 120 -14.74 10.50 -7.24
C HIS A 120 -15.15 9.50 -8.33
N ASP A 121 -14.57 9.59 -9.52
CA ASP A 121 -14.88 8.70 -10.63
C ASP A 121 -14.48 7.25 -10.34
N PHE A 122 -13.34 7.07 -9.67
CA PHE A 122 -12.91 5.75 -9.21
C PHE A 122 -13.93 5.17 -8.22
N THR A 123 -14.36 5.93 -7.22
CA THR A 123 -15.29 5.45 -6.20
C THR A 123 -16.66 5.08 -6.77
N GLU A 124 -17.14 5.78 -7.80
CA GLU A 124 -18.38 5.40 -8.52
C GLU A 124 -18.23 4.03 -9.20
N ARG A 125 -17.11 3.78 -9.88
CA ARG A 125 -16.83 2.46 -10.48
C ARG A 125 -16.63 1.39 -9.44
N LEU A 126 -15.94 1.72 -8.35
CA LEU A 126 -15.69 0.81 -7.22
C LEU A 126 -16.99 0.28 -6.62
N ARG A 127 -18.04 1.11 -6.47
CA ARG A 127 -19.35 0.66 -5.95
C ARG A 127 -19.93 -0.52 -6.73
N GLN A 128 -19.74 -0.55 -8.04
CA GLN A 128 -20.19 -1.70 -8.86
C GLN A 128 -19.31 -2.93 -8.61
N HIS A 129 -18.02 -2.73 -8.39
CA HIS A 129 -17.11 -3.84 -8.11
C HIS A 129 -17.36 -4.44 -6.71
N LEU A 130 -17.65 -3.61 -5.71
CA LEU A 130 -17.99 -4.07 -4.36
C LEU A 130 -19.19 -5.03 -4.36
N ARG A 131 -20.21 -4.79 -5.16
CA ARG A 131 -21.34 -5.74 -5.32
C ARG A 131 -20.87 -7.12 -5.82
N ARG A 132 -19.87 -7.18 -6.69
CA ARG A 132 -19.28 -8.46 -7.14
C ARG A 132 -18.48 -9.13 -6.03
N LEU A 133 -17.86 -8.37 -5.14
CA LEU A 133 -17.20 -8.90 -3.96
C LEU A 133 -18.23 -9.46 -2.98
N ASP A 134 -19.36 -8.76 -2.75
CA ASP A 134 -20.49 -9.24 -1.94
C ASP A 134 -21.02 -10.59 -2.47
N GLU A 135 -21.28 -10.68 -3.77
CA GLU A 135 -21.75 -11.92 -4.42
C GLU A 135 -20.78 -13.11 -4.26
N ARG A 136 -19.51 -12.82 -4.01
CA ARG A 136 -18.45 -13.81 -3.79
C ARG A 136 -18.16 -14.06 -2.32
N GLY A 137 -18.85 -13.38 -1.40
CA GLY A 137 -18.64 -13.49 0.03
C GLY A 137 -17.31 -12.94 0.52
N VAL A 138 -16.74 -11.96 -0.19
CA VAL A 138 -15.51 -11.29 0.22
C VAL A 138 -15.79 -10.28 1.31
N GLU A 139 -15.10 -10.37 2.41
CA GLU A 139 -15.30 -9.54 3.63
C GLU A 139 -14.50 -8.24 3.58
N TYR A 140 -14.71 -7.42 2.56
CA TYR A 140 -14.00 -6.16 2.39
C TYR A 140 -14.35 -5.10 3.44
N ARG A 141 -13.49 -4.09 3.63
CA ARG A 141 -13.76 -2.93 4.49
C ARG A 141 -14.76 -1.98 3.83
N HIS A 142 -15.82 -1.65 4.53
CA HIS A 142 -16.80 -0.65 4.10
C HIS A 142 -16.30 0.78 4.34
N ALA A 143 -16.85 1.73 3.57
CA ALA A 143 -16.46 3.14 3.69
C ALA A 143 -16.75 3.72 5.09
N GLU A 144 -17.83 3.26 5.72
CA GLU A 144 -18.26 3.68 7.06
C GLU A 144 -17.47 3.03 8.20
N GLY A 145 -16.49 2.18 7.89
CA GLY A 145 -15.69 1.45 8.86
C GLY A 145 -16.01 -0.02 8.93
N PRO A 146 -15.45 -0.74 9.92
CA PRO A 146 -15.72 -2.16 10.09
C PRO A 146 -17.17 -2.41 10.50
N LEU A 147 -17.72 -3.49 9.98
CA LEU A 147 -19.01 -4.02 10.45
C LEU A 147 -18.82 -4.71 11.81
N PRO A 148 -19.89 -4.84 12.65
CA PRO A 148 -19.75 -5.36 14.00
C PRO A 148 -19.06 -6.71 14.11
N TRP A 149 -19.21 -7.59 13.12
CA TRP A 149 -18.55 -8.90 13.11
C TRP A 149 -17.11 -8.86 12.56
N GLN A 150 -16.67 -7.73 12.01
CA GLN A 150 -15.29 -7.49 11.56
C GLN A 150 -14.43 -6.89 12.67
N GLU A 151 -15.06 -6.30 13.68
CA GLU A 151 -14.35 -5.75 14.85
C GLU A 151 -13.64 -6.86 15.64
N ARG A 152 -12.49 -6.55 16.19
CA ARG A 152 -11.67 -7.48 16.99
C ARG A 152 -11.27 -6.83 18.32
N PRO A 153 -12.22 -6.64 19.24
CA PRO A 153 -11.95 -5.99 20.52
C PRO A 153 -10.87 -6.77 21.29
N GLY A 154 -9.90 -6.04 21.85
CA GLY A 154 -8.82 -6.64 22.64
C GLY A 154 -7.59 -7.09 21.84
N VAL A 155 -7.58 -6.99 20.51
CA VAL A 155 -6.37 -7.17 19.73
C VAL A 155 -5.47 -5.95 19.96
N SER A 156 -4.27 -6.20 20.47
CA SER A 156 -3.24 -5.17 20.63
C SER A 156 -2.41 -5.04 19.36
N GLY A 157 -1.93 -3.83 19.10
CA GLY A 157 -1.02 -3.57 17.99
C GLY A 157 -0.16 -2.32 18.26
N ARG A 158 0.76 -2.04 17.38
CA ARG A 158 1.59 -0.84 17.43
C ARG A 158 1.08 0.18 16.42
N VAL A 159 0.24 1.09 16.88
CA VAL A 159 -0.20 2.25 16.11
C VAL A 159 0.97 3.23 16.00
N GLN A 160 1.21 3.75 14.80
CA GLN A 160 2.19 4.79 14.52
C GLN A 160 1.55 5.96 13.78
N GLN A 161 2.16 7.14 13.90
CA GLN A 161 1.83 8.28 13.05
C GLN A 161 2.81 8.33 11.85
N HIS A 162 2.36 8.91 10.73
CA HIS A 162 3.21 8.99 9.52
C HIS A 162 4.56 9.68 9.79
N HIS A 163 4.58 10.78 10.55
CA HIS A 163 5.82 11.47 10.87
C HIS A 163 6.78 10.62 11.72
N GLU A 164 6.26 9.81 12.65
CA GLU A 164 7.09 8.89 13.45
C GLU A 164 7.71 7.82 12.57
N ARG A 165 6.90 7.25 11.66
CA ARG A 165 7.38 6.25 10.70
C ARG A 165 8.41 6.82 9.76
N GLN A 166 8.21 8.05 9.26
CA GLN A 166 9.17 8.72 8.40
C GLN A 166 10.51 8.92 9.10
N LEU A 167 10.53 9.38 10.37
CA LEU A 167 11.77 9.52 11.16
C LEU A 167 12.47 8.17 11.35
N GLU A 168 11.73 7.09 11.58
CA GLU A 168 12.31 5.73 11.66
C GLU A 168 12.95 5.32 10.33
N ILE A 169 12.27 5.55 9.20
CA ILE A 169 12.78 5.25 7.86
C ILE A 169 14.06 6.04 7.58
N GLU A 170 14.08 7.33 7.86
CA GLU A 170 15.25 8.20 7.68
C GLU A 170 16.44 7.70 8.51
N ALA A 171 16.21 7.34 9.77
CA ALA A 171 17.25 6.77 10.64
C ALA A 171 17.80 5.44 10.09
N LEU A 172 16.92 4.55 9.62
CA LEU A 172 17.28 3.24 9.06
C LEU A 172 17.99 3.33 7.70
N THR A 173 17.79 4.43 6.98
CA THR A 173 18.35 4.62 5.63
C THR A 173 19.48 5.63 5.58
N ALA A 174 19.88 6.22 6.70
CA ALA A 174 20.93 7.24 6.78
C ALA A 174 22.26 6.83 6.11
N ASP A 175 22.61 5.55 6.19
CA ASP A 175 23.84 5.01 5.55
C ASP A 175 23.66 4.74 4.05
N ILE A 176 22.41 4.69 3.56
CA ILE A 176 22.11 4.46 2.15
C ILE A 176 22.20 5.75 1.34
N VAL A 177 21.93 6.88 1.98
CA VAL A 177 21.87 8.20 1.34
C VAL A 177 23.26 8.84 1.23
N ARG A 178 24.25 8.37 2.00
CA ARG A 178 25.66 8.79 1.91
C ARG A 178 26.37 8.02 0.79
#